data_bafb31520d7a3fb69b21c68046fe307d
#
_entry.id   bafb31520d7a3fb69b21c68046fe307d
#
_cell.length_a   1.000
_cell.length_b   1.000
_cell.length_c   1.000
_cell.angle_alpha   90.00
_cell.angle_beta   90.00
_cell.angle_gamma   90.00
#
_symmetry.space_group_name_H-M   'P 1'
#
loop_
_entity.id
_entity.type
_entity.pdbx_description
1 polymer ?
#
loop_
_entity_poly.entity_id
_entity_poly.type
_entity_poly.pdbx_seq_one_letter_code
_entity_poly.pdbx_strand_id
1 'polypeptide(L)'
;MSHLIEEYAKNLGVIVSRPILSDHFFPLVSKKYITLQTTKKFDSRDYSHWEIAISLIKKSLDGYDIIHVGSEDDPKVGNIDLDLRGKTSFKQLFFIIKNSSIHLGVDSLGVHLASCYDVPCVGLYSNMLSSMSGPVWHKKSKFKCIDSDKKGDKPSYLAVEYPKTINNIHPEVVAKSCLDILCFKNDLDNYKTINIGKHYNNKITEIIPDFKPNDNDFEDRLINLRFDYANSDEFINEWLSKPCNLMFNKPIDIFLINKYKGNIHGMTIFLGDHDFHEDYFKTLTAMGLKYTLISKYEEK
;
A
#
# COMPACT_ATOMS: atom_id res chain seq x y z
N MET A 1 19.78 -24.00 -5.00
CA MET A 1 19.42 -24.02 -3.55
C MET A 1 18.28 -25.02 -3.41
N SER A 2 18.34 -25.88 -2.40
CA SER A 2 17.27 -26.86 -2.13
C SER A 2 16.07 -26.18 -1.48
N HIS A 3 14.90 -26.78 -1.64
CA HIS A 3 13.67 -26.30 -1.01
C HIS A 3 13.67 -26.64 0.48
N LEU A 4 13.14 -25.74 1.34
CA LEU A 4 13.11 -25.92 2.80
C LEU A 4 12.51 -27.25 3.23
N ILE A 5 11.44 -27.71 2.58
CA ILE A 5 10.79 -28.98 2.90
C ILE A 5 11.71 -30.18 2.63
N GLU A 6 12.57 -30.12 1.61
CA GLU A 6 13.56 -31.17 1.32
C GLU A 6 14.66 -31.18 2.35
N GLU A 7 15.11 -30.00 2.82
CA GLU A 7 16.12 -29.93 3.88
C GLU A 7 15.59 -30.47 5.21
N TYR A 8 14.34 -30.14 5.57
CA TYR A 8 13.69 -30.71 6.75
C TYR A 8 13.54 -32.24 6.61
N ALA A 9 13.13 -32.73 5.45
CA ALA A 9 13.00 -34.16 5.20
C ALA A 9 14.33 -34.90 5.35
N LYS A 10 15.43 -34.36 4.78
CA LYS A 10 16.77 -34.90 4.92
C LYS A 10 17.23 -34.92 6.37
N ASN A 11 17.06 -33.80 7.09
CA ASN A 11 17.51 -33.70 8.48
C ASN A 11 16.74 -34.64 9.42
N LEU A 12 15.49 -34.94 9.10
CA LEU A 12 14.63 -35.83 9.90
C LEU A 12 14.68 -37.28 9.41
N GLY A 13 15.31 -37.57 8.27
CA GLY A 13 15.36 -38.92 7.68
C GLY A 13 13.95 -39.40 7.23
N VAL A 14 13.05 -38.51 6.80
CA VAL A 14 11.69 -38.86 6.41
C VAL A 14 11.41 -38.53 4.95
N ILE A 15 10.47 -39.25 4.35
CA ILE A 15 9.90 -38.90 3.03
C ILE A 15 8.66 -38.01 3.25
N VAL A 16 8.65 -36.86 2.63
CA VAL A 16 7.53 -35.91 2.73
C VAL A 16 6.53 -36.17 1.61
N SER A 17 5.27 -36.30 1.96
CA SER A 17 4.15 -36.41 1.03
C SER A 17 3.13 -35.30 1.28
N ARG A 18 2.14 -35.16 0.36
CA ARG A 18 1.06 -34.20 0.51
C ARG A 18 0.36 -34.36 1.86
N PRO A 19 0.23 -33.31 2.67
CA PRO A 19 -0.46 -33.41 3.96
C PRO A 19 -1.94 -33.76 3.80
N ILE A 20 -2.42 -34.61 4.71
CA ILE A 20 -3.86 -34.88 4.85
C ILE A 20 -4.38 -33.93 5.92
N LEU A 21 -5.23 -32.99 5.54
CA LEU A 21 -5.77 -31.97 6.41
C LEU A 21 -7.26 -32.19 6.63
N SER A 22 -7.71 -32.12 7.89
CA SER A 22 -9.11 -32.11 8.24
C SER A 22 -9.61 -30.67 8.40
N ASP A 23 -10.73 -30.37 7.77
CA ASP A 23 -11.38 -29.05 7.86
C ASP A 23 -12.69 -29.14 8.67
N HIS A 24 -13.11 -27.99 9.22
CA HIS A 24 -14.42 -27.84 9.87
C HIS A 24 -15.25 -26.83 9.10
N PHE A 25 -16.52 -27.16 8.94
CA PHE A 25 -17.50 -26.31 8.28
C PHE A 25 -17.51 -24.88 8.87
N PHE A 26 -17.61 -23.89 8.01
CA PHE A 26 -17.86 -22.48 8.34
C PHE A 26 -18.99 -21.95 7.46
N PRO A 27 -20.07 -21.40 8.03
CA PRO A 27 -21.21 -20.92 7.26
C PRO A 27 -20.85 -19.63 6.51
N LEU A 28 -20.64 -19.73 5.20
CA LEU A 28 -20.49 -18.61 4.31
C LEU A 28 -21.73 -18.43 3.47
N VAL A 29 -22.22 -17.21 3.35
CA VAL A 29 -23.34 -16.85 2.48
C VAL A 29 -22.89 -16.76 1.02
N SER A 30 -21.63 -16.41 0.80
CA SER A 30 -21.03 -16.22 -0.52
C SER A 30 -20.91 -17.54 -1.29
N LYS A 31 -21.48 -17.57 -2.51
CA LYS A 31 -21.39 -18.75 -3.38
C LYS A 31 -20.08 -18.84 -4.14
N LYS A 32 -19.49 -17.70 -4.52
CA LYS A 32 -18.20 -17.59 -5.19
C LYS A 32 -17.38 -16.53 -4.48
N TYR A 33 -16.16 -16.88 -4.11
CA TYR A 33 -15.32 -15.92 -3.41
C TYR A 33 -13.83 -16.19 -3.65
N ILE A 34 -13.07 -15.13 -3.45
CA ILE A 34 -11.61 -15.11 -3.40
C ILE A 34 -11.23 -14.94 -1.93
N THR A 35 -10.22 -15.68 -1.47
CA THR A 35 -9.62 -15.44 -0.16
C THR A 35 -8.36 -14.60 -0.29
N LEU A 36 -8.19 -13.63 0.61
CA LEU A 36 -6.99 -12.83 0.77
C LEU A 36 -6.40 -13.06 2.16
N GLN A 37 -5.10 -13.30 2.24
CA GLN A 37 -4.36 -13.29 3.51
C GLN A 37 -3.20 -12.30 3.44
N THR A 38 -3.23 -11.30 4.32
CA THR A 38 -2.10 -10.41 4.63
C THR A 38 -1.27 -10.99 5.78
N THR A 39 -0.17 -10.35 6.17
CA THR A 39 0.58 -10.73 7.37
C THR A 39 1.22 -9.51 8.03
N LYS A 40 1.18 -9.48 9.36
CA LYS A 40 1.95 -8.53 10.18
C LYS A 40 3.19 -9.18 10.81
N LYS A 41 3.24 -10.51 10.85
CA LYS A 41 4.29 -11.24 11.56
C LYS A 41 5.71 -10.93 11.05
N PHE A 42 5.85 -10.73 9.74
CA PHE A 42 7.11 -10.34 9.11
C PHE A 42 6.88 -9.07 8.29
N ASP A 43 7.49 -7.96 8.71
CA ASP A 43 7.38 -6.69 8.00
C ASP A 43 7.84 -6.78 6.54
N SER A 44 8.88 -7.57 6.26
CA SER A 44 9.37 -7.83 4.90
C SER A 44 8.35 -8.49 3.96
N ARG A 45 7.28 -9.09 4.49
CA ARG A 45 6.19 -9.73 3.73
C ARG A 45 4.90 -8.91 3.73
N ASP A 46 4.87 -7.75 4.42
CA ASP A 46 3.72 -6.87 4.45
C ASP A 46 3.65 -6.04 3.16
N TYR A 47 2.81 -6.49 2.23
CA TYR A 47 2.62 -5.88 0.92
C TYR A 47 1.64 -4.71 1.00
N SER A 48 2.12 -3.51 0.71
CA SER A 48 1.35 -2.27 0.89
C SER A 48 0.34 -1.98 -0.23
N HIS A 49 0.36 -2.73 -1.35
CA HIS A 49 -0.46 -2.42 -2.53
C HIS A 49 -1.67 -3.36 -2.70
N TRP A 50 -2.05 -4.11 -1.63
CA TRP A 50 -3.21 -5.01 -1.70
C TRP A 50 -4.49 -4.32 -2.11
N GLU A 51 -4.77 -3.13 -1.55
CA GLU A 51 -6.01 -2.40 -1.85
C GLU A 51 -6.12 -2.05 -3.35
N ILE A 52 -5.01 -1.64 -3.97
CA ILE A 52 -4.95 -1.35 -5.40
C ILE A 52 -5.17 -2.63 -6.21
N ALA A 53 -4.48 -3.72 -5.85
CA ALA A 53 -4.62 -5.01 -6.53
C ALA A 53 -6.08 -5.52 -6.46
N ILE A 54 -6.72 -5.47 -5.28
CA ILE A 54 -8.12 -5.84 -5.09
C ILE A 54 -9.06 -4.96 -5.91
N SER A 55 -8.83 -3.65 -5.92
CA SER A 55 -9.63 -2.72 -6.74
C SER A 55 -9.54 -3.03 -8.24
N LEU A 56 -8.36 -3.40 -8.73
CA LEU A 56 -8.17 -3.83 -10.12
C LEU A 56 -8.87 -5.16 -10.41
N ILE A 57 -8.79 -6.12 -9.50
CA ILE A 57 -9.50 -7.41 -9.62
C ILE A 57 -11.01 -7.19 -9.69
N LYS A 58 -11.58 -6.41 -8.78
CA LYS A 58 -13.02 -6.16 -8.71
C LYS A 58 -13.59 -5.48 -9.95
N LYS A 59 -12.80 -4.66 -10.67
CA LYS A 59 -13.23 -4.04 -11.93
C LYS A 59 -13.55 -5.06 -13.02
N SER A 60 -12.90 -6.23 -13.00
CA SER A 60 -13.04 -7.25 -14.03
C SER A 60 -13.78 -8.50 -13.55
N LEU A 61 -14.05 -8.62 -12.25
CA LEU A 61 -14.56 -9.82 -11.62
C LEU A 61 -15.90 -9.54 -10.96
N ASP A 62 -16.99 -9.69 -11.72
CA ASP A 62 -18.34 -9.53 -11.19
C ASP A 62 -18.85 -10.83 -10.53
N GLY A 63 -19.63 -10.68 -9.45
CA GLY A 63 -20.25 -11.79 -8.74
C GLY A 63 -19.33 -12.61 -7.82
N TYR A 64 -18.16 -12.11 -7.48
CA TYR A 64 -17.24 -12.69 -6.50
C TYR A 64 -17.08 -11.78 -5.29
N ASP A 65 -17.15 -12.38 -4.11
CA ASP A 65 -16.81 -11.70 -2.87
C ASP A 65 -15.32 -11.86 -2.56
N ILE A 66 -14.71 -10.84 -1.98
CA ILE A 66 -13.35 -10.90 -1.44
C ILE A 66 -13.44 -11.10 0.07
N ILE A 67 -12.94 -12.24 0.55
CA ILE A 67 -12.94 -12.61 1.96
C ILE A 67 -11.52 -12.48 2.53
N HIS A 68 -11.34 -11.58 3.47
CA HIS A 68 -10.06 -11.39 4.16
C HIS A 68 -9.96 -12.36 5.34
N VAL A 69 -8.97 -13.24 5.30
CA VAL A 69 -8.68 -14.24 6.35
C VAL A 69 -7.31 -13.97 6.97
N GLY A 70 -7.07 -14.50 8.15
CA GLY A 70 -5.77 -14.36 8.84
C GLY A 70 -5.94 -14.06 10.32
N SER A 71 -4.87 -13.57 10.94
CA SER A 71 -4.86 -13.13 12.33
C SER A 71 -5.57 -11.78 12.49
N GLU A 72 -6.09 -11.50 13.69
CA GLU A 72 -6.75 -10.23 14.00
C GLU A 72 -5.82 -9.01 13.77
N ASP A 73 -4.53 -9.21 14.08
CA ASP A 73 -3.49 -8.17 13.94
C ASP A 73 -2.99 -7.98 12.51
N ASP A 74 -3.37 -8.82 11.56
CA ASP A 74 -2.93 -8.67 10.17
C ASP A 74 -3.44 -7.34 9.59
N PRO A 75 -2.69 -6.65 8.70
CA PRO A 75 -3.09 -5.36 8.14
C PRO A 75 -4.44 -5.42 7.45
N LYS A 76 -5.29 -4.42 7.75
CA LYS A 76 -6.57 -4.24 7.04
C LYS A 76 -6.33 -3.83 5.60
N VAL A 77 -7.21 -4.31 4.71
CA VAL A 77 -7.24 -3.93 3.29
C VAL A 77 -8.61 -3.35 2.98
N GLY A 78 -8.65 -2.29 2.20
CA GLY A 78 -9.90 -1.72 1.69
C GLY A 78 -10.56 -2.60 0.62
N ASN A 79 -11.82 -2.30 0.30
CA ASN A 79 -12.61 -2.98 -0.74
C ASN A 79 -12.82 -4.49 -0.50
N ILE A 80 -12.82 -4.93 0.75
CA ILE A 80 -13.12 -6.30 1.19
C ILE A 80 -14.60 -6.44 1.47
N ASP A 81 -15.22 -7.54 1.00
CA ASP A 81 -16.66 -7.78 1.22
C ASP A 81 -16.92 -8.44 2.58
N LEU A 82 -16.00 -9.31 3.04
CA LEU A 82 -16.11 -9.96 4.35
C LEU A 82 -14.76 -10.07 5.05
N ASP A 83 -14.64 -9.46 6.23
CA ASP A 83 -13.45 -9.54 7.09
C ASP A 83 -13.61 -10.62 8.16
N LEU A 84 -12.87 -11.71 8.00
CA LEU A 84 -12.84 -12.87 8.90
C LEU A 84 -11.52 -13.01 9.66
N ARG A 85 -10.65 -11.98 9.66
CA ARG A 85 -9.40 -12.00 10.44
C ARG A 85 -9.73 -12.17 11.93
N GLY A 86 -9.02 -13.09 12.59
CA GLY A 86 -9.25 -13.43 14.00
C GLY A 86 -10.57 -14.13 14.32
N LYS A 87 -11.44 -14.38 13.33
CA LYS A 87 -12.79 -14.91 13.55
C LYS A 87 -12.94 -16.39 13.21
N THR A 88 -11.86 -17.07 12.88
CA THR A 88 -11.89 -18.49 12.48
C THR A 88 -10.87 -19.30 13.26
N SER A 89 -11.22 -20.53 13.59
CA SER A 89 -10.23 -21.53 13.99
C SER A 89 -9.39 -21.97 12.77
N PHE A 90 -8.24 -22.61 12.99
CA PHE A 90 -7.42 -23.15 11.89
C PHE A 90 -8.22 -24.09 10.98
N LYS A 91 -9.03 -24.99 11.55
CA LYS A 91 -9.82 -25.92 10.75
C LYS A 91 -10.94 -25.25 9.95
N GLN A 92 -11.51 -24.16 10.46
CA GLN A 92 -12.45 -23.33 9.71
C GLN A 92 -11.75 -22.54 8.61
N LEU A 93 -10.56 -22.00 8.87
CA LEU A 93 -9.72 -21.39 7.84
C LEU A 93 -9.41 -22.37 6.71
N PHE A 94 -9.11 -23.64 7.05
CA PHE A 94 -8.90 -24.67 6.05
C PHE A 94 -10.14 -24.86 5.16
N PHE A 95 -11.33 -24.92 5.75
CA PHE A 95 -12.59 -25.02 5.00
C PHE A 95 -12.80 -23.81 4.08
N ILE A 96 -12.55 -22.60 4.56
CA ILE A 96 -12.74 -21.37 3.78
C ILE A 96 -11.76 -21.34 2.60
N ILE A 97 -10.48 -21.62 2.79
CA ILE A 97 -9.51 -21.64 1.69
C ILE A 97 -9.80 -22.78 0.71
N LYS A 98 -10.12 -23.97 1.20
CA LYS A 98 -10.45 -25.15 0.36
C LYS A 98 -11.60 -24.88 -0.63
N ASN A 99 -12.58 -24.09 -0.23
CA ASN A 99 -13.77 -23.79 -1.03
C ASN A 99 -13.67 -22.45 -1.79
N SER A 100 -12.53 -21.73 -1.70
CA SER A 100 -12.33 -20.50 -2.45
C SER A 100 -12.03 -20.79 -3.92
N SER A 101 -12.41 -19.86 -4.79
CA SER A 101 -12.11 -19.96 -6.22
C SER A 101 -10.62 -19.73 -6.50
N ILE A 102 -9.99 -18.88 -5.70
CA ILE A 102 -8.55 -18.60 -5.72
C ILE A 102 -8.15 -18.01 -4.36
N HIS A 103 -6.91 -18.29 -3.93
CA HIS A 103 -6.31 -17.67 -2.76
C HIS A 103 -5.23 -16.65 -3.18
N LEU A 104 -5.26 -15.48 -2.58
CA LEU A 104 -4.24 -14.44 -2.72
C LEU A 104 -3.52 -14.28 -1.39
N GLY A 105 -2.20 -14.24 -1.40
CA GLY A 105 -1.46 -14.09 -0.16
C GLY A 105 0.03 -13.86 -0.35
N VAL A 106 0.72 -13.73 0.76
CA VAL A 106 2.19 -13.69 0.82
C VAL A 106 2.72 -15.05 1.27
N ASP A 107 4.03 -15.23 1.35
CA ASP A 107 4.66 -16.44 1.91
C ASP A 107 4.21 -16.68 3.36
N SER A 108 3.10 -17.37 3.52
CA SER A 108 2.40 -17.66 4.78
C SER A 108 1.59 -18.94 4.71
N LEU A 109 0.90 -19.30 5.79
CA LEU A 109 0.09 -20.52 5.89
C LEU A 109 -0.93 -20.67 4.74
N GLY A 110 -1.58 -19.59 4.31
CA GLY A 110 -2.67 -19.64 3.33
C GLY A 110 -2.24 -20.18 1.97
N VAL A 111 -1.08 -19.75 1.45
CA VAL A 111 -0.56 -20.23 0.15
C VAL A 111 -0.22 -21.72 0.20
N HIS A 112 0.28 -22.21 1.35
CA HIS A 112 0.56 -23.64 1.54
C HIS A 112 -0.72 -24.46 1.67
N LEU A 113 -1.75 -23.94 2.36
CA LEU A 113 -3.06 -24.58 2.44
C LEU A 113 -3.72 -24.68 1.06
N ALA A 114 -3.71 -23.58 0.29
CA ALA A 114 -4.22 -23.59 -1.08
C ALA A 114 -3.54 -24.66 -1.91
N SER A 115 -2.20 -24.81 -1.78
CA SER A 115 -1.44 -25.88 -2.43
C SER A 115 -1.88 -27.29 -1.99
N CYS A 116 -2.08 -27.51 -0.69
CA CYS A 116 -2.51 -28.80 -0.17
C CYS A 116 -3.88 -29.23 -0.69
N TYR A 117 -4.78 -28.27 -0.93
CA TYR A 117 -6.13 -28.52 -1.47
C TYR A 117 -6.23 -28.39 -3.00
N ASP A 118 -5.12 -28.10 -3.70
CA ASP A 118 -5.07 -27.82 -5.15
C ASP A 118 -6.00 -26.63 -5.54
N VAL A 119 -6.20 -25.70 -4.62
CA VAL A 119 -6.93 -24.44 -4.86
C VAL A 119 -6.01 -23.49 -5.63
N PRO A 120 -6.49 -22.82 -6.70
CA PRO A 120 -5.71 -21.82 -7.41
C PRO A 120 -5.15 -20.75 -6.46
N CYS A 121 -3.93 -20.24 -6.74
CA CYS A 121 -3.30 -19.29 -5.83
C CYS A 121 -2.33 -18.34 -6.53
N VAL A 122 -2.30 -17.09 -6.04
CA VAL A 122 -1.23 -16.12 -6.29
C VAL A 122 -0.50 -15.85 -4.98
N GLY A 123 0.77 -16.21 -4.91
CA GLY A 123 1.62 -16.01 -3.74
C GLY A 123 2.74 -15.01 -4.00
N LEU A 124 2.95 -14.02 -3.09
CA LEU A 124 4.00 -13.00 -3.21
C LEU A 124 5.19 -13.36 -2.32
N TYR A 125 6.39 -13.21 -2.85
CA TYR A 125 7.63 -13.57 -2.20
C TYR A 125 8.63 -12.42 -2.24
N SER A 126 9.34 -12.20 -1.13
CA SER A 126 10.35 -11.13 -1.02
C SER A 126 11.60 -11.58 -0.28
N ASN A 127 11.57 -11.64 1.05
CA ASN A 127 12.72 -12.00 1.89
C ASN A 127 13.24 -13.43 1.68
N MET A 128 12.43 -14.29 1.05
CA MET A 128 12.81 -15.60 0.54
C MET A 128 12.33 -15.75 -0.91
N LEU A 129 12.98 -16.60 -1.70
CA LEU A 129 12.52 -16.94 -3.05
C LEU A 129 11.42 -18.00 -2.99
N SER A 130 10.46 -17.91 -3.90
CA SER A 130 9.41 -18.92 -4.05
C SER A 130 9.95 -20.33 -4.32
N SER A 131 11.10 -20.42 -4.99
CA SER A 131 11.80 -21.70 -5.21
C SER A 131 12.35 -22.36 -3.94
N MET A 132 12.47 -21.60 -2.85
CA MET A 132 12.98 -22.09 -1.56
C MET A 132 11.88 -22.40 -0.55
N SER A 133 10.86 -21.56 -0.49
CA SER A 133 9.79 -21.63 0.53
C SER A 133 8.39 -21.74 -0.06
N GLY A 134 8.25 -21.71 -1.37
CA GLY A 134 6.93 -21.73 -2.01
C GLY A 134 6.17 -23.05 -1.84
N PRO A 135 4.89 -23.08 -2.16
CA PRO A 135 4.07 -24.27 -2.07
C PRO A 135 4.49 -25.33 -3.10
N VAL A 136 4.37 -26.62 -2.75
CA VAL A 136 4.88 -27.73 -3.58
C VAL A 136 3.82 -28.74 -4.02
N TRP A 137 2.60 -28.71 -3.45
CA TRP A 137 1.58 -29.75 -3.63
C TRP A 137 0.52 -29.43 -4.69
N HIS A 138 0.78 -28.51 -5.59
CA HIS A 138 -0.19 -27.98 -6.56
C HIS A 138 0.15 -28.30 -8.00
N LYS A 139 -0.83 -28.17 -8.89
CA LYS A 139 -0.61 -28.16 -10.34
C LYS A 139 -0.04 -26.81 -10.76
N LYS A 140 1.07 -26.79 -11.50
CA LYS A 140 1.76 -25.57 -11.94
C LYS A 140 0.84 -24.56 -12.65
N SER A 141 -0.16 -25.03 -13.40
CA SER A 141 -1.11 -24.17 -14.13
C SER A 141 -2.05 -23.37 -13.24
N LYS A 142 -2.21 -23.77 -11.97
CA LYS A 142 -3.11 -23.12 -11.01
C LYS A 142 -2.39 -22.17 -10.04
N PHE A 143 -1.07 -22.14 -10.10
CA PHE A 143 -0.26 -21.39 -9.14
C PHE A 143 0.64 -20.38 -9.82
N LYS A 144 0.61 -19.15 -9.31
CA LYS A 144 1.54 -18.10 -9.67
C LYS A 144 2.28 -17.64 -8.43
N CYS A 145 3.57 -18.00 -8.32
CA CYS A 145 4.47 -17.42 -7.35
C CYS A 145 5.14 -16.20 -8.00
N ILE A 146 5.05 -15.05 -7.35
CA ILE A 146 5.63 -13.80 -7.82
C ILE A 146 6.75 -13.41 -6.86
N ASP A 147 7.99 -13.57 -7.30
CA ASP A 147 9.14 -13.09 -6.55
C ASP A 147 9.34 -11.59 -6.81
N SER A 148 9.64 -10.82 -5.77
CA SER A 148 9.95 -9.40 -5.91
C SER A 148 11.25 -9.20 -6.69
N ASP A 149 11.28 -8.19 -7.56
CA ASP A 149 12.51 -7.80 -8.23
C ASP A 149 13.50 -7.19 -7.24
N LYS A 150 14.65 -7.81 -7.09
CA LYS A 150 15.76 -7.42 -6.23
C LYS A 150 16.94 -6.83 -7.01
N LYS A 151 16.75 -6.56 -8.31
CA LYS A 151 17.81 -6.02 -9.19
C LYS A 151 19.11 -6.84 -9.15
N GLY A 152 18.99 -8.17 -8.99
CA GLY A 152 20.13 -9.09 -8.92
C GLY A 152 20.63 -9.41 -7.52
N ASP A 153 20.15 -8.75 -6.48
CA ASP A 153 20.53 -9.04 -5.11
C ASP A 153 19.92 -10.35 -4.60
N LYS A 154 20.58 -10.96 -3.62
CA LYS A 154 20.08 -12.14 -2.93
C LYS A 154 18.91 -11.79 -2.01
N PRO A 155 18.03 -12.75 -1.68
CA PRO A 155 17.03 -12.58 -0.64
C PRO A 155 17.68 -12.19 0.69
N SER A 156 17.02 -11.31 1.43
CA SER A 156 17.54 -10.80 2.70
C SER A 156 17.49 -11.84 3.84
N TYR A 157 16.54 -12.76 3.77
CA TYR A 157 16.18 -13.72 4.84
C TYR A 157 15.77 -13.04 6.17
N LEU A 158 15.52 -11.74 6.15
CA LEU A 158 15.21 -10.95 7.34
C LEU A 158 13.70 -10.78 7.54
N ALA A 159 13.29 -10.68 8.80
CA ALA A 159 11.91 -10.37 9.16
C ALA A 159 11.52 -8.90 8.85
N VAL A 160 12.51 -8.01 8.82
CA VAL A 160 12.36 -6.59 8.52
C VAL A 160 13.27 -6.23 7.36
N GLU A 161 12.72 -5.54 6.36
CA GLU A 161 13.46 -5.01 5.19
C GLU A 161 13.22 -3.52 5.04
N TYR A 162 14.29 -2.79 4.72
CA TYR A 162 14.18 -1.39 4.36
C TYR A 162 15.11 -1.05 3.18
N PRO A 163 14.55 -0.61 2.03
CA PRO A 163 13.11 -0.58 1.71
C PRO A 163 12.51 -1.98 1.59
N LYS A 164 11.17 -2.11 1.81
CA LYS A 164 10.45 -3.38 1.64
C LYS A 164 10.46 -3.82 0.18
N THR A 165 11.24 -4.85 -0.15
CA THR A 165 11.36 -5.31 -1.54
C THR A 165 10.07 -5.94 -2.08
N ILE A 166 9.17 -6.43 -1.22
CA ILE A 166 7.87 -6.94 -1.63
C ILE A 166 7.04 -5.88 -2.38
N ASN A 167 7.23 -4.60 -2.06
CA ASN A 167 6.54 -3.49 -2.71
C ASN A 167 7.06 -3.18 -4.13
N ASN A 168 8.13 -3.85 -4.58
CA ASN A 168 8.54 -3.83 -6.00
C ASN A 168 7.62 -4.67 -6.88
N ILE A 169 6.76 -5.52 -6.30
CA ILE A 169 5.72 -6.24 -7.04
C ILE A 169 4.60 -5.25 -7.36
N HIS A 170 4.38 -5.00 -8.64
CA HIS A 170 3.34 -4.07 -9.08
C HIS A 170 1.94 -4.68 -8.90
N PRO A 171 0.94 -3.92 -8.40
CA PRO A 171 -0.40 -4.42 -8.13
C PRO A 171 -1.13 -4.92 -9.38
N GLU A 172 -0.86 -4.36 -10.56
CA GLU A 172 -1.40 -4.86 -11.83
C GLU A 172 -0.90 -6.26 -12.18
N VAL A 173 0.34 -6.62 -11.79
CA VAL A 173 0.88 -7.97 -11.99
C VAL A 173 0.15 -8.98 -11.11
N VAL A 174 -0.17 -8.60 -9.87
CA VAL A 174 -0.94 -9.43 -8.93
C VAL A 174 -2.36 -9.63 -9.45
N ALA A 175 -3.02 -8.53 -9.82
CA ALA A 175 -4.38 -8.55 -10.33
C ALA A 175 -4.50 -9.36 -11.64
N LYS A 176 -3.58 -9.12 -12.59
CA LYS A 176 -3.52 -9.88 -13.85
C LYS A 176 -3.34 -11.37 -13.59
N SER A 177 -2.41 -11.75 -12.71
CA SER A 177 -2.17 -13.15 -12.38
C SER A 177 -3.42 -13.85 -11.81
N CYS A 178 -4.18 -13.14 -10.96
CA CYS A 178 -5.45 -13.63 -10.44
C CYS A 178 -6.49 -13.86 -11.55
N LEU A 179 -6.69 -12.84 -12.41
CA LEU A 179 -7.68 -12.88 -13.48
C LEU A 179 -7.34 -13.92 -14.56
N ASP A 180 -6.07 -14.04 -14.92
CA ASP A 180 -5.58 -15.04 -15.89
C ASP A 180 -5.82 -16.47 -15.39
N ILE A 181 -5.54 -16.76 -14.10
CA ILE A 181 -5.81 -18.07 -13.49
C ILE A 181 -7.31 -18.39 -13.48
N LEU A 182 -8.15 -17.39 -13.25
CA LEU A 182 -9.61 -17.52 -13.27
C LEU A 182 -10.21 -17.45 -14.69
N CYS A 183 -9.38 -17.29 -15.72
CA CYS A 183 -9.77 -17.16 -17.14
C CYS A 183 -10.66 -15.95 -17.44
N PHE A 184 -10.51 -14.84 -16.72
CA PHE A 184 -11.21 -13.59 -17.00
C PHE A 184 -10.40 -12.72 -17.96
N LYS A 185 -11.09 -12.15 -18.96
CA LYS A 185 -10.49 -11.15 -19.86
C LYS A 185 -10.15 -9.90 -19.04
N ASN A 186 -8.97 -9.36 -19.29
CA ASN A 186 -8.51 -8.12 -18.67
C ASN A 186 -7.62 -7.34 -19.65
N ASP A 187 -7.46 -6.06 -19.40
CA ASP A 187 -6.63 -5.12 -20.17
C ASP A 187 -5.46 -4.57 -19.33
N LEU A 188 -5.11 -5.29 -18.25
CA LEU A 188 -4.13 -4.81 -17.26
C LEU A 188 -2.71 -4.65 -17.82
N ASP A 189 -2.41 -5.19 -18.98
CA ASP A 189 -1.14 -4.92 -19.68
C ASP A 189 -0.97 -3.43 -20.06
N ASN A 190 -2.09 -2.70 -20.18
CA ASN A 190 -2.11 -1.27 -20.45
C ASN A 190 -2.00 -0.39 -19.18
N TYR A 191 -2.07 -0.99 -17.99
CA TYR A 191 -1.95 -0.28 -16.72
C TYR A 191 -0.50 -0.27 -16.27
N LYS A 192 -0.08 0.87 -15.78
CA LYS A 192 1.23 1.04 -15.15
C LYS A 192 1.05 1.81 -13.84
N THR A 193 1.30 1.13 -12.74
CA THR A 193 1.32 1.78 -11.43
C THR A 193 2.52 2.73 -11.35
N ILE A 194 2.25 3.98 -11.00
CA ILE A 194 3.27 4.98 -10.73
C ILE A 194 3.41 5.07 -9.21
N ASN A 195 4.60 4.77 -8.71
CA ASN A 195 4.91 4.99 -7.30
C ASN A 195 5.41 6.42 -7.11
N ILE A 196 4.58 7.27 -6.48
CA ILE A 196 4.88 8.69 -6.23
C ILE A 196 5.75 8.86 -4.96
N GLY A 197 6.18 7.77 -4.35
CA GLY A 197 7.10 7.76 -3.21
C GLY A 197 6.41 7.75 -1.85
N LYS A 198 7.22 7.74 -0.78
CA LYS A 198 6.75 7.58 0.61
C LYS A 198 5.82 8.69 1.09
N HIS A 199 5.94 9.88 0.52
CA HIS A 199 5.18 11.05 0.96
C HIS A 199 3.71 11.02 0.52
N TYR A 200 3.35 10.19 -0.46
CA TYR A 200 1.96 10.08 -0.91
C TYR A 200 1.02 9.49 0.15
N ASN A 201 1.52 8.59 1.01
CA ASN A 201 0.75 8.01 2.11
C ASN A 201 0.84 8.80 3.42
N ASN A 202 1.62 9.88 3.45
CA ASN A 202 1.62 10.77 4.60
C ASN A 202 0.31 11.57 4.62
N LYS A 203 -0.14 11.90 5.80
CA LYS A 203 -1.32 12.78 6.03
C LYS A 203 -1.06 14.22 5.58
N ILE A 204 -0.36 14.40 4.45
CA ILE A 204 -0.04 15.69 3.83
C ILE A 204 -0.75 15.74 2.48
N THR A 205 -1.48 16.80 2.23
CA THR A 205 -2.14 17.06 0.95
C THR A 205 -1.65 18.38 0.40
N GLU A 206 -1.14 18.41 -0.84
CA GLU A 206 -0.83 19.65 -1.55
C GLU A 206 -2.09 20.15 -2.24
N ILE A 207 -2.40 21.44 -2.05
CA ILE A 207 -3.61 22.08 -2.57
C ILE A 207 -3.23 23.39 -3.23
N ILE A 208 -3.67 23.61 -4.46
CA ILE A 208 -3.70 24.92 -5.08
C ILE A 208 -4.99 25.60 -4.61
N PRO A 209 -4.93 26.71 -3.86
CA PRO A 209 -6.08 27.27 -3.16
C PRO A 209 -6.96 28.16 -4.06
N ASP A 210 -7.33 27.67 -5.24
CA ASP A 210 -8.16 28.36 -6.24
C ASP A 210 -9.67 28.15 -6.01
N PHE A 211 -10.07 27.51 -4.91
CA PHE A 211 -11.45 27.23 -4.56
C PHE A 211 -11.70 27.39 -3.06
N LYS A 212 -12.97 27.55 -2.69
CA LYS A 212 -13.37 27.65 -1.29
C LYS A 212 -13.36 26.26 -0.64
N PRO A 213 -12.64 26.06 0.49
CA PRO A 213 -12.68 24.78 1.20
C PRO A 213 -14.04 24.54 1.86
N ASN A 214 -14.49 23.29 1.90
CA ASN A 214 -15.61 22.89 2.74
C ASN A 214 -15.13 22.62 4.17
N ASP A 215 -16.02 22.73 5.16
CA ASP A 215 -15.65 22.62 6.58
C ASP A 215 -15.09 21.25 6.96
N ASN A 216 -15.54 20.18 6.31
CA ASN A 216 -15.13 18.80 6.59
C ASN A 216 -14.01 18.29 5.67
N ASP A 217 -13.54 19.10 4.74
CA ASP A 217 -12.45 18.67 3.86
C ASP A 217 -11.12 18.66 4.63
N PHE A 218 -10.39 17.55 4.52
CA PHE A 218 -9.02 17.45 5.03
C PHE A 218 -8.84 17.40 6.56
N GLU A 219 -9.86 17.03 7.36
CA GLU A 219 -9.82 17.05 8.83
C GLU A 219 -8.63 16.29 9.39
N ASP A 220 -8.07 15.34 9.02
CA ASP A 220 -6.91 14.63 9.60
C ASP A 220 -5.60 14.78 8.79
N ARG A 221 -5.48 15.81 7.96
CA ARG A 221 -4.35 15.97 7.06
C ARG A 221 -3.64 17.30 7.25
N LEU A 222 -2.32 17.28 7.20
CA LEU A 222 -1.54 18.49 7.06
C LEU A 222 -1.66 19.00 5.62
N ILE A 223 -2.06 20.24 5.45
CA ILE A 223 -2.28 20.86 4.15
C ILE A 223 -1.04 21.68 3.78
N ASN A 224 -0.47 21.43 2.60
CA ASN A 224 0.50 22.31 1.97
C ASN A 224 -0.22 23.19 0.95
N LEU A 225 -0.41 24.46 1.25
CA LEU A 225 -1.06 25.42 0.36
C LEU A 225 -0.06 25.96 -0.64
N ARG A 226 -0.30 25.70 -1.92
CA ARG A 226 0.56 26.03 -3.07
C ARG A 226 0.11 27.37 -3.69
N PHE A 227 0.32 28.48 -2.96
CA PHE A 227 0.06 29.82 -3.50
C PHE A 227 1.04 30.21 -4.62
N ASP A 228 2.15 29.51 -4.77
CA ASP A 228 3.07 29.66 -5.90
C ASP A 228 2.45 29.22 -7.24
N TYR A 229 1.36 28.45 -7.22
CA TYR A 229 0.59 28.02 -8.39
C TYR A 229 -0.82 28.62 -8.42
N ALA A 230 -1.24 29.33 -7.38
CA ALA A 230 -2.59 29.92 -7.33
C ALA A 230 -2.70 31.12 -8.28
N ASN A 231 -3.82 31.19 -9.00
CA ASN A 231 -4.11 32.28 -9.91
C ASN A 231 -4.75 33.48 -9.20
N SER A 232 -5.33 33.25 -8.01
CA SER A 232 -5.96 34.31 -7.20
C SER A 232 -5.78 34.07 -5.71
N ASP A 233 -5.86 35.12 -4.92
CA ASP A 233 -5.83 35.10 -3.46
C ASP A 233 -7.26 35.18 -2.86
N GLU A 234 -8.30 34.94 -3.65
CA GLU A 234 -9.71 35.13 -3.28
C GLU A 234 -10.10 34.35 -2.03
N PHE A 235 -9.62 33.10 -1.89
CA PHE A 235 -9.97 32.21 -0.78
C PHE A 235 -8.90 32.11 0.30
N ILE A 236 -7.94 33.03 0.33
CA ILE A 236 -6.80 32.96 1.24
C ILE A 236 -7.21 32.94 2.72
N ASN A 237 -8.24 33.71 3.10
CA ASN A 237 -8.73 33.76 4.47
C ASN A 237 -9.31 32.42 4.94
N GLU A 238 -10.10 31.78 4.09
CA GLU A 238 -10.73 30.49 4.37
C GLU A 238 -9.70 29.38 4.51
N TRP A 239 -8.69 29.40 3.65
CA TRP A 239 -7.62 28.41 3.72
C TRP A 239 -6.68 28.62 4.91
N LEU A 240 -6.30 29.84 5.25
CA LEU A 240 -5.45 30.14 6.40
C LEU A 240 -6.17 29.90 7.75
N SER A 241 -7.48 29.78 7.77
CA SER A 241 -8.23 29.40 8.97
C SER A 241 -8.00 27.93 9.36
N LYS A 242 -7.42 27.10 8.48
CA LYS A 242 -7.10 25.67 8.71
C LYS A 242 -5.61 25.47 9.00
N PRO A 243 -5.23 24.43 9.78
CA PRO A 243 -3.81 24.09 9.99
C PRO A 243 -3.11 23.78 8.67
N CYS A 244 -2.04 24.50 8.32
CA CYS A 244 -1.38 24.39 7.03
C CYS A 244 0.10 24.78 7.06
N ASN A 245 0.82 24.34 6.02
CA ASN A 245 2.05 24.95 5.58
C ASN A 245 1.79 25.85 4.37
N LEU A 246 2.54 26.93 4.24
CA LEU A 246 2.43 27.84 3.10
C LEU A 246 3.60 27.66 2.14
N MET A 247 3.30 27.63 0.85
CA MET A 247 4.28 27.64 -0.23
C MET A 247 3.93 28.75 -1.20
N PHE A 248 4.81 29.76 -1.34
CA PHE A 248 4.50 30.93 -2.14
C PHE A 248 5.76 31.54 -2.77
N ASN A 249 5.59 32.26 -3.88
CA ASN A 249 6.65 32.93 -4.64
C ASN A 249 6.48 34.46 -4.74
N LYS A 250 5.42 35.01 -4.16
CA LYS A 250 5.14 36.45 -4.04
C LYS A 250 4.71 36.79 -2.63
N PRO A 251 5.01 37.99 -2.12
CA PRO A 251 4.68 38.37 -0.75
C PRO A 251 3.18 38.23 -0.46
N ILE A 252 2.84 37.49 0.59
CA ILE A 252 1.50 37.45 1.16
C ILE A 252 1.40 38.56 2.21
N ASP A 253 0.22 39.16 2.33
CA ASP A 253 -0.02 40.26 3.30
C ASP A 253 0.37 39.80 4.73
N ILE A 254 1.29 40.54 5.32
CA ILE A 254 1.83 40.31 6.66
C ILE A 254 0.73 40.35 7.74
N PHE A 255 -0.30 41.20 7.59
CA PHE A 255 -1.41 41.23 8.52
C PHE A 255 -2.24 39.95 8.49
N LEU A 256 -2.41 39.36 7.32
CA LEU A 256 -3.06 38.07 7.14
C LEU A 256 -2.25 36.93 7.78
N ILE A 257 -0.96 36.89 7.52
CA ILE A 257 -0.06 35.92 8.14
C ILE A 257 -0.11 36.03 9.66
N ASN A 258 -0.04 37.25 10.21
CA ASN A 258 -0.10 37.48 11.64
C ASN A 258 -1.44 37.04 12.24
N LYS A 259 -2.55 37.31 11.55
CA LYS A 259 -3.92 36.92 11.97
C LYS A 259 -4.03 35.41 12.15
N TYR A 260 -3.42 34.63 11.27
CA TYR A 260 -3.55 33.16 11.21
C TYR A 260 -2.28 32.42 11.65
N LYS A 261 -1.31 33.10 12.25
CA LYS A 261 0.00 32.52 12.59
C LYS A 261 -0.09 31.24 13.44
N GLY A 262 -1.14 31.06 14.23
CA GLY A 262 -1.37 29.86 15.03
C GLY A 262 -1.69 28.59 14.21
N ASN A 263 -2.16 28.78 12.98
CA ASN A 263 -2.51 27.71 12.07
C ASN A 263 -1.35 27.38 11.09
N ILE A 264 -0.35 28.25 10.98
CA ILE A 264 0.77 28.10 10.05
C ILE A 264 1.90 27.32 10.72
N HIS A 265 2.12 26.08 10.31
CA HIS A 265 3.15 25.22 10.86
C HIS A 265 4.54 25.46 10.27
N GLY A 266 4.61 25.94 9.03
CA GLY A 266 5.83 26.29 8.34
C GLY A 266 5.57 26.98 7.02
N MET A 267 6.62 27.60 6.47
CA MET A 267 6.53 28.30 5.18
C MET A 267 7.71 27.90 4.29
N THR A 268 7.45 27.78 2.98
CA THR A 268 8.45 27.64 1.94
C THR A 268 8.28 28.81 0.97
N ILE A 269 9.33 29.61 0.84
CA ILE A 269 9.29 30.81 0.02
C ILE A 269 10.24 30.61 -1.18
N PHE A 270 9.66 30.65 -2.37
CA PHE A 270 10.41 30.52 -3.61
C PHE A 270 10.88 31.90 -4.06
N LEU A 271 12.19 32.12 -4.00
CA LEU A 271 12.82 33.36 -4.49
C LEU A 271 13.03 33.24 -6.01
N GLY A 272 12.52 34.17 -6.75
CA GLY A 272 12.61 34.16 -8.22
C GLY A 272 12.15 35.51 -8.80
N ASP A 273 11.09 35.51 -9.56
CA ASP A 273 10.65 36.64 -10.38
C ASP A 273 9.96 37.78 -9.62
N HIS A 274 9.74 37.63 -8.31
CA HIS A 274 9.13 38.64 -7.46
C HIS A 274 10.09 39.14 -6.39
N ASP A 275 10.14 40.45 -6.22
CA ASP A 275 11.02 41.10 -5.22
C ASP A 275 10.44 40.98 -3.81
N PHE A 276 11.16 40.26 -2.96
CA PHE A 276 10.90 40.27 -1.52
C PHE A 276 11.85 41.29 -0.86
N HIS A 277 11.29 42.27 -0.14
CA HIS A 277 12.07 43.20 0.66
C HIS A 277 12.62 42.50 1.92
N GLU A 278 13.86 42.86 2.30
CA GLU A 278 14.51 42.30 3.49
C GLU A 278 13.66 42.43 4.77
N ASP A 279 12.93 43.53 4.91
CA ASP A 279 12.05 43.78 6.05
C ASP A 279 10.88 42.81 6.16
N TYR A 280 10.46 42.19 5.04
CA TYR A 280 9.47 41.12 5.06
C TYR A 280 9.95 39.91 5.86
N PHE A 281 11.16 39.47 5.61
CA PHE A 281 11.79 38.35 6.32
C PHE A 281 12.07 38.67 7.78
N LYS A 282 12.54 39.93 8.08
CA LYS A 282 12.71 40.38 9.46
C LYS A 282 11.40 40.30 10.23
N THR A 283 10.30 40.70 9.60
CA THR A 283 8.98 40.68 10.22
C THR A 283 8.51 39.22 10.47
N LEU A 284 8.66 38.31 9.51
CA LEU A 284 8.35 36.89 9.69
C LEU A 284 9.14 36.28 10.84
N THR A 285 10.43 36.59 10.92
CA THR A 285 11.31 36.15 11.99
C THR A 285 10.87 36.70 13.35
N ALA A 286 10.51 37.97 13.43
CA ALA A 286 10.02 38.61 14.65
C ALA A 286 8.68 38.00 15.12
N MET A 287 7.87 37.49 14.21
CA MET A 287 6.62 36.76 14.52
C MET A 287 6.88 35.32 15.05
N GLY A 288 8.13 34.84 14.99
CA GLY A 288 8.50 33.49 15.41
C GLY A 288 8.11 32.41 14.39
N LEU A 289 7.83 32.75 13.15
CA LEU A 289 7.46 31.82 12.10
C LEU A 289 8.70 31.15 11.48
N LYS A 290 8.61 29.84 11.27
CA LYS A 290 9.67 29.08 10.60
C LYS A 290 9.47 29.10 9.11
N TYR A 291 10.53 29.42 8.36
CA TYR A 291 10.48 29.40 6.90
C TYR A 291 11.78 28.86 6.29
N THR A 292 11.62 28.33 5.08
CA THR A 292 12.71 27.86 4.22
C THR A 292 12.71 28.71 2.96
N LEU A 293 13.86 29.21 2.55
CA LEU A 293 14.06 29.91 1.29
C LEU A 293 14.57 28.94 0.23
N ILE A 294 13.94 28.94 -0.94
CA ILE A 294 14.38 28.19 -2.11
C ILE A 294 14.67 29.19 -3.22
N SER A 295 15.92 29.24 -3.66
CA SER A 295 16.37 30.08 -4.78
C SER A 295 16.66 29.22 -6.01
N LYS A 296 16.34 29.74 -7.19
CA LYS A 296 16.72 29.14 -8.48
C LYS A 296 18.17 29.48 -8.87
N TYR A 297 18.80 30.42 -8.18
CA TYR A 297 20.15 30.87 -8.50
C TYR A 297 21.17 30.21 -7.56
N GLU A 298 22.12 29.51 -8.14
CA GLU A 298 23.36 29.17 -7.40
C GLU A 298 24.10 30.47 -7.04
N GLU A 299 24.49 30.60 -5.78
CA GLU A 299 25.43 31.66 -5.39
C GLU A 299 26.72 31.49 -6.21
N LYS A 300 27.09 32.52 -6.96
CA LYS A 300 28.37 32.56 -7.66
C LYS A 300 29.48 32.96 -6.69
#